data_6f2af2a44a0bb4954df1e73efccd2b17
#
_entry.id   6f2af2a44a0bb4954df1e73efccd2b17
#
_cell.length_a   1.000
_cell.length_b   1.000
_cell.length_c   1.000
_cell.angle_alpha   90.00
_cell.angle_beta   90.00
_cell.angle_gamma   90.00
#
_symmetry.space_group_name_H-M   'P 1'
#
loop_
_entity.id
_entity.type
_entity.pdbx_description
1 polymer ?
#
loop_
_entity_poly.entity_id
_entity_poly.type
_entity_poly.pdbx_seq_one_letter_code
_entity_poly.pdbx_strand_id
1 'polypeptide(L)'
;FILDLSEQKRAEAEIRALKDQLYRENLALRDEVDRASMFEEIVGTSRELKAVLSRIEKVAPTNSTVFITGETGTGKELIARAVHKRSRRSGRAFVSVNCASLAPTLISSELFGHEKGAFTGATQRRLGRFELADGGTIFLDEVGDLPSDTQVALLRVLQEREFERVGGTQSIHVNVRVIAATNRDLQAAVANGTFRQDLFYRLNVFPIEVPPLRERKDDIRMLLEYFVKRYSSRIGRTIRSIDQKTLELFQSYGWPGNIRELQNVIERSVILTAGNTLAVDESWFLRASPQLSPRSQASRLDTDDEHNERLMIEAALRESKGRVAGPMGAAAKLRIPPSTLDYKIKTFKIRKSQFKFG
;
A
#
# COMPACT_ATOMS: atom_id res chain seq x y z
N PHE A 1 -10.40 53.63 -16.84
CA PHE A 1 -9.35 52.55 -16.93
C PHE A 1 -9.01 51.86 -15.62
N ILE A 2 -9.13 52.54 -14.46
CA ILE A 2 -8.82 51.99 -13.12
C ILE A 2 -9.96 51.13 -12.57
N LEU A 3 -11.21 51.40 -12.96
CA LEU A 3 -12.41 50.63 -12.55
C LEU A 3 -12.45 49.20 -13.17
N ASP A 4 -11.96 49.04 -14.36
CA ASP A 4 -11.97 47.76 -15.13
C ASP A 4 -11.02 46.69 -14.50
N LEU A 5 -9.87 47.12 -13.99
CA LEU A 5 -8.91 46.24 -13.30
C LEU A 5 -9.41 45.70 -11.95
N SER A 6 -10.31 46.43 -11.27
CA SER A 6 -10.88 45.98 -9.99
C SER A 6 -12.01 44.96 -10.19
N GLU A 7 -12.82 45.09 -11.24
CA GLU A 7 -13.85 44.11 -11.62
C GLU A 7 -13.22 42.83 -12.15
N GLN A 8 -12.15 42.92 -12.95
CA GLN A 8 -11.41 41.77 -13.43
C GLN A 8 -10.77 40.98 -12.29
N LYS A 9 -10.15 41.66 -11.31
CA LYS A 9 -9.59 41.01 -10.12
C LYS A 9 -10.66 40.35 -9.23
N ARG A 10 -11.85 40.95 -9.11
CA ARG A 10 -12.98 40.35 -8.38
C ARG A 10 -13.50 39.11 -9.10
N ALA A 11 -13.70 39.16 -10.42
CA ALA A 11 -14.12 38.03 -11.22
C ALA A 11 -13.08 36.88 -11.16
N GLU A 12 -11.79 37.18 -11.25
CA GLU A 12 -10.72 36.17 -11.08
C GLU A 12 -10.73 35.53 -9.70
N ALA A 13 -10.96 36.30 -8.63
CA ALA A 13 -11.07 35.79 -7.26
C ALA A 13 -12.30 34.89 -7.09
N GLU A 14 -13.44 35.27 -7.69
CA GLU A 14 -14.69 34.50 -7.65
C GLU A 14 -14.57 33.18 -8.44
N ILE A 15 -13.98 33.22 -9.63
CA ILE A 15 -13.69 32.02 -10.43
C ILE A 15 -12.74 31.09 -9.66
N ARG A 16 -11.78 31.66 -8.95
CA ARG A 16 -10.83 30.87 -8.13
C ARG A 16 -11.53 30.22 -6.95
N ALA A 17 -12.40 30.95 -6.24
CA ALA A 17 -13.18 30.43 -5.13
C ALA A 17 -14.16 29.32 -5.58
N LEU A 18 -14.83 29.50 -6.71
CA LEU A 18 -15.71 28.52 -7.32
C LEU A 18 -14.94 27.27 -7.78
N LYS A 19 -13.75 27.42 -8.37
CA LYS A 19 -12.88 26.27 -8.71
C LYS A 19 -12.46 25.47 -7.49
N ASP A 20 -12.05 26.16 -6.41
CA ASP A 20 -11.65 25.53 -5.16
C ASP A 20 -12.84 24.82 -4.50
N GLN A 21 -14.04 25.39 -4.57
CA GLN A 21 -15.28 24.78 -4.11
C GLN A 21 -15.65 23.54 -4.93
N LEU A 22 -15.66 23.64 -6.25
CA LEU A 22 -15.93 22.51 -7.17
C LEU A 22 -14.92 21.36 -6.99
N TYR A 23 -13.66 21.69 -6.74
CA TYR A 23 -12.64 20.68 -6.47
C TYR A 23 -12.90 19.95 -5.14
N ARG A 24 -13.31 20.68 -4.08
CA ARG A 24 -13.72 20.09 -2.80
C ARG A 24 -14.94 19.19 -2.94
N GLU A 25 -15.98 19.66 -3.66
CA GLU A 25 -17.19 18.90 -3.94
C GLU A 25 -16.90 17.64 -4.77
N ASN A 26 -16.05 17.74 -5.80
CA ASN A 26 -15.66 16.61 -6.63
C ASN A 26 -14.87 15.56 -5.84
N LEU A 27 -14.02 16.00 -4.90
CA LEU A 27 -13.28 15.09 -4.02
C LEU A 27 -14.24 14.41 -3.04
N ALA A 28 -15.19 15.16 -2.46
CA ALA A 28 -16.20 14.61 -1.56
C ALA A 28 -17.12 13.63 -2.29
N LEU A 29 -17.53 13.92 -3.53
CA LEU A 29 -18.34 13.03 -4.37
C LEU A 29 -17.56 11.77 -4.78
N ARG A 30 -16.27 11.86 -5.09
CA ARG A 30 -15.42 10.68 -5.33
C ARG A 30 -15.31 9.81 -4.09
N ASP A 31 -15.09 10.41 -2.92
CA ASP A 31 -15.11 9.70 -1.65
C ASP A 31 -16.50 9.09 -1.35
N GLU A 32 -17.58 9.68 -1.81
CA GLU A 32 -18.95 9.15 -1.67
C GLU A 32 -19.22 7.98 -2.63
N VAL A 33 -18.76 8.06 -3.88
CA VAL A 33 -18.81 6.95 -4.86
C VAL A 33 -17.93 5.78 -4.40
N ASP A 34 -16.75 6.07 -3.86
CA ASP A 34 -15.89 5.06 -3.25
C ASP A 34 -16.54 4.46 -1.98
N ARG A 35 -17.32 5.25 -1.22
CA ARG A 35 -18.13 4.75 -0.09
C ARG A 35 -19.25 3.81 -0.54
N ALA A 36 -19.90 4.07 -1.66
CA ALA A 36 -20.96 3.22 -2.21
C ALA A 36 -20.41 1.90 -2.78
N SER A 37 -19.13 1.88 -3.17
CA SER A 37 -18.43 0.70 -3.69
C SER A 37 -17.67 -0.07 -2.62
N MET A 38 -17.26 0.58 -1.54
CA MET A 38 -16.50 -0.03 -0.43
C MET A 38 -17.43 -0.47 0.71
N PHE A 39 -17.08 -1.58 1.29
CA PHE A 39 -17.80 -2.27 2.36
C PHE A 39 -18.04 -1.37 3.57
N GLU A 40 -19.28 -1.04 3.87
CA GLU A 40 -19.65 -0.27 5.06
C GLU A 40 -19.61 -1.06 6.36
N GLU A 41 -19.50 -2.39 6.33
CA GLU A 41 -19.59 -3.25 7.51
C GLU A 41 -18.27 -3.99 7.78
N ILE A 42 -17.79 -3.85 9.01
CA ILE A 42 -16.74 -4.70 9.56
C ILE A 42 -17.40 -6.03 9.94
N VAL A 43 -17.16 -7.06 9.12
CA VAL A 43 -17.74 -8.39 9.29
C VAL A 43 -16.86 -9.24 10.20
N GLY A 44 -17.44 -9.81 11.23
CA GLY A 44 -16.80 -10.73 12.17
C GLY A 44 -17.32 -10.59 13.60
N THR A 45 -17.08 -11.61 14.41
CA THR A 45 -17.51 -11.70 15.81
C THR A 45 -16.42 -12.23 16.73
N SER A 46 -15.21 -12.48 16.22
CA SER A 46 -14.07 -12.96 16.99
C SER A 46 -13.74 -12.04 18.17
N ARG A 47 -13.11 -12.59 19.18
CA ARG A 47 -12.69 -11.85 20.37
C ARG A 47 -11.69 -10.75 20.02
N GLU A 48 -10.77 -11.05 19.13
CA GLU A 48 -9.73 -10.17 18.64
C GLU A 48 -10.35 -8.96 17.92
N LEU A 49 -11.31 -9.18 17.03
CA LEU A 49 -12.02 -8.10 16.35
C LEU A 49 -12.85 -7.25 17.32
N LYS A 50 -13.55 -7.89 18.28
CA LYS A 50 -14.29 -7.16 19.33
C LYS A 50 -13.38 -6.24 20.15
N ALA A 51 -12.15 -6.68 20.46
CA ALA A 51 -11.18 -5.83 21.14
C ALA A 51 -10.81 -4.58 20.32
N VAL A 52 -10.65 -4.72 19.00
CA VAL A 52 -10.43 -3.59 18.08
C VAL A 52 -11.64 -2.65 18.10
N LEU A 53 -12.85 -3.18 17.96
CA LEU A 53 -14.08 -2.38 17.96
C LEU A 53 -14.25 -1.60 19.28
N SER A 54 -13.96 -2.22 20.42
CA SER A 54 -13.98 -1.54 21.73
C SER A 54 -12.98 -0.39 21.81
N ARG A 55 -11.77 -0.53 21.22
CA ARG A 55 -10.80 0.57 21.12
C ARG A 55 -11.31 1.71 20.25
N ILE A 56 -11.98 1.38 19.13
CA ILE A 56 -12.60 2.38 18.24
C ILE A 56 -13.65 3.19 19.03
N GLU A 57 -14.54 2.53 19.77
CA GLU A 57 -15.58 3.20 20.55
C GLU A 57 -14.99 4.19 21.56
N LYS A 58 -13.89 3.84 22.21
CA LYS A 58 -13.21 4.72 23.18
C LYS A 58 -12.56 5.94 22.53
N VAL A 59 -11.91 5.76 21.38
CA VAL A 59 -11.12 6.84 20.75
C VAL A 59 -11.94 7.71 19.81
N ALA A 60 -13.00 7.18 19.21
CA ALA A 60 -13.79 7.89 18.19
C ALA A 60 -14.31 9.26 18.66
N PRO A 61 -14.86 9.43 19.89
CA PRO A 61 -15.35 10.71 20.36
C PRO A 61 -14.27 11.77 20.61
N THR A 62 -13.00 11.37 20.65
CA THR A 62 -11.86 12.26 20.92
C THR A 62 -11.30 12.86 19.63
N ASN A 63 -10.45 13.89 19.76
CA ASN A 63 -9.66 14.42 18.65
C ASN A 63 -8.23 13.85 18.61
N SER A 64 -7.94 12.82 19.40
CA SER A 64 -6.60 12.22 19.45
C SER A 64 -6.21 11.60 18.09
N THR A 65 -4.92 11.67 17.78
CA THR A 65 -4.33 10.94 16.66
C THR A 65 -4.51 9.45 16.90
N VAL A 66 -4.96 8.72 15.87
CA VAL A 66 -5.11 7.27 15.91
C VAL A 66 -4.06 6.65 15.01
N PHE A 67 -3.32 5.67 15.54
CA PHE A 67 -2.30 4.96 14.80
C PHE A 67 -2.71 3.51 14.62
N ILE A 68 -2.94 3.09 13.37
CA ILE A 68 -3.43 1.76 13.03
C ILE A 68 -2.28 0.93 12.47
N THR A 69 -1.96 -0.18 13.12
CA THR A 69 -0.96 -1.13 12.65
C THR A 69 -1.60 -2.45 12.26
N GLY A 70 -0.97 -3.19 11.38
CA GLY A 70 -1.43 -4.51 10.94
C GLY A 70 -0.97 -4.83 9.53
N GLU A 71 -0.97 -6.10 9.20
CA GLU A 71 -0.53 -6.61 7.92
C GLU A 71 -1.33 -6.04 6.74
N THR A 72 -0.75 -6.13 5.53
CA THR A 72 -1.46 -5.75 4.31
C THR A 72 -2.72 -6.58 4.14
N GLY A 73 -3.82 -5.94 3.75
CA GLY A 73 -5.10 -6.61 3.50
C GLY A 73 -5.94 -6.95 4.74
N THR A 74 -5.54 -6.53 5.95
CA THR A 74 -6.32 -6.76 7.20
C THR A 74 -7.55 -5.88 7.33
N GLY A 75 -7.66 -4.79 6.53
CA GLY A 75 -8.79 -3.85 6.56
C GLY A 75 -8.54 -2.58 7.37
N LYS A 76 -7.28 -2.11 7.49
CA LYS A 76 -6.92 -0.88 8.23
C LYS A 76 -7.77 0.34 7.82
N GLU A 77 -8.09 0.49 6.53
CA GLU A 77 -8.93 1.58 6.05
C GLU A 77 -10.37 1.50 6.58
N LEU A 78 -10.96 0.30 6.68
CA LEU A 78 -12.29 0.13 7.27
C LEU A 78 -12.30 0.55 8.76
N ILE A 79 -11.23 0.25 9.48
CA ILE A 79 -11.05 0.70 10.87
C ILE A 79 -10.97 2.22 10.94
N ALA A 80 -10.19 2.87 10.07
CA ALA A 80 -10.08 4.33 10.00
C ALA A 80 -11.45 4.98 9.70
N ARG A 81 -12.19 4.45 8.75
CA ARG A 81 -13.56 4.90 8.42
C ARG A 81 -14.53 4.70 9.60
N ALA A 82 -14.44 3.59 10.33
CA ALA A 82 -15.25 3.33 11.51
C ALA A 82 -14.94 4.32 12.64
N VAL A 83 -13.67 4.69 12.85
CA VAL A 83 -13.27 5.75 13.79
C VAL A 83 -13.88 7.09 13.39
N HIS A 84 -13.83 7.46 12.11
CA HIS A 84 -14.40 8.70 11.62
C HIS A 84 -15.93 8.73 11.75
N LYS A 85 -16.63 7.69 11.30
CA LYS A 85 -18.11 7.58 11.36
C LYS A 85 -18.66 7.70 12.79
N ARG A 86 -17.91 7.24 13.81
CA ARG A 86 -18.28 7.33 15.23
C ARG A 86 -17.74 8.58 15.93
N SER A 87 -17.04 9.47 15.21
CA SER A 87 -16.45 10.68 15.75
C SER A 87 -17.42 11.86 15.75
N ARG A 88 -17.06 12.93 16.47
CA ARG A 88 -17.77 14.23 16.41
C ARG A 88 -17.65 14.91 15.05
N ARG A 89 -16.81 14.38 14.14
CA ARG A 89 -16.58 14.89 12.79
C ARG A 89 -17.20 14.00 11.71
N SER A 90 -18.12 13.10 12.08
CA SER A 90 -18.74 12.12 11.15
C SER A 90 -19.46 12.75 9.95
N GLY A 91 -19.97 13.98 10.10
CA GLY A 91 -20.59 14.75 9.00
C GLY A 91 -19.60 15.66 8.24
N ARG A 92 -18.30 15.56 8.51
CA ARG A 92 -17.25 16.36 7.85
C ARG A 92 -16.46 15.52 6.86
N ALA A 93 -15.58 16.14 6.10
CA ALA A 93 -14.75 15.47 5.11
C ALA A 93 -13.87 14.36 5.75
N PHE A 94 -13.81 13.21 5.08
CA PHE A 94 -12.83 12.15 5.33
C PHE A 94 -11.94 12.05 4.10
N VAL A 95 -10.72 12.55 4.20
CA VAL A 95 -9.77 12.57 3.08
C VAL A 95 -8.77 11.45 3.28
N SER A 96 -8.77 10.46 2.37
CA SER A 96 -7.84 9.32 2.39
C SER A 96 -6.68 9.56 1.43
N VAL A 97 -5.47 9.26 1.88
CA VAL A 97 -4.23 9.33 1.08
C VAL A 97 -3.41 8.08 1.33
N ASN A 98 -3.12 7.33 0.26
CA ASN A 98 -2.16 6.24 0.33
C ASN A 98 -0.78 6.76 -0.04
N CYS A 99 0.13 6.79 0.95
CA CYS A 99 1.47 7.36 0.80
C CYS A 99 2.38 6.50 -0.09
N ALA A 100 2.15 5.19 -0.15
CA ALA A 100 2.93 4.28 -0.99
C ALA A 100 2.56 4.34 -2.49
N SER A 101 1.35 4.82 -2.81
CA SER A 101 0.86 4.87 -4.21
C SER A 101 1.39 6.05 -5.01
N LEU A 102 2.03 7.02 -4.35
CA LEU A 102 2.52 8.25 -4.94
C LEU A 102 4.04 8.21 -5.10
N ALA A 103 4.54 8.81 -6.19
CA ALA A 103 5.98 8.99 -6.34
C ALA A 103 6.54 9.84 -5.17
N PRO A 104 7.71 9.50 -4.60
CA PRO A 104 8.29 10.23 -3.47
C PRO A 104 8.41 11.74 -3.70
N THR A 105 8.64 12.17 -4.93
CA THR A 105 8.74 13.58 -5.33
C THR A 105 7.39 14.30 -5.37
N LEU A 106 6.28 13.59 -5.45
CA LEU A 106 4.94 14.16 -5.56
C LEU A 106 4.16 14.13 -4.25
N ILE A 107 4.56 13.29 -3.29
CA ILE A 107 3.80 13.09 -2.04
C ILE A 107 3.67 14.39 -1.23
N SER A 108 4.73 15.19 -1.10
CA SER A 108 4.68 16.48 -0.42
C SER A 108 3.71 17.46 -1.09
N SER A 109 3.74 17.51 -2.42
CA SER A 109 2.82 18.34 -3.20
C SER A 109 1.35 17.89 -3.10
N GLU A 110 1.09 16.59 -3.02
CA GLU A 110 -0.27 16.07 -2.80
C GLU A 110 -0.75 16.35 -1.37
N LEU A 111 0.08 16.16 -0.36
CA LEU A 111 -0.31 16.38 1.03
C LEU A 111 -0.50 17.85 1.36
N PHE A 112 0.48 18.70 1.00
CA PHE A 112 0.55 20.09 1.42
C PHE A 112 0.14 21.08 0.33
N GLY A 113 -0.03 20.63 -0.94
CA GLY A 113 -0.27 21.51 -2.08
C GLY A 113 1.02 22.18 -2.57
N HIS A 114 0.91 22.95 -3.63
CA HIS A 114 2.04 23.69 -4.19
C HIS A 114 1.61 25.04 -4.76
N GLU A 115 2.55 25.98 -4.75
CA GLU A 115 2.40 27.26 -5.43
C GLU A 115 2.81 27.12 -6.91
N LYS A 116 2.35 28.05 -7.75
CA LYS A 116 2.75 28.13 -9.15
C LYS A 116 4.28 28.31 -9.25
N GLY A 117 4.94 27.45 -10.03
CA GLY A 117 6.40 27.50 -10.23
C GLY A 117 7.22 26.73 -9.18
N ALA A 118 6.58 26.02 -8.24
CA ALA A 118 7.26 25.26 -7.20
C ALA A 118 8.19 24.15 -7.72
N PHE A 119 7.88 23.59 -8.89
CA PHE A 119 8.71 22.61 -9.61
C PHE A 119 8.39 22.63 -11.11
N THR A 120 9.20 21.95 -11.92
CA THR A 120 8.97 21.80 -13.36
C THR A 120 7.64 21.10 -13.62
N GLY A 121 6.66 21.85 -14.20
CA GLY A 121 5.30 21.37 -14.39
C GLY A 121 4.25 21.95 -13.43
N ALA A 122 4.64 22.68 -12.39
CA ALA A 122 3.71 23.42 -11.51
C ALA A 122 3.17 24.69 -12.20
N THR A 123 2.31 24.51 -13.19
CA THR A 123 1.75 25.63 -13.98
C THR A 123 0.73 26.46 -13.23
N GLN A 124 0.08 25.88 -12.22
CA GLN A 124 -0.96 26.51 -11.40
C GLN A 124 -0.75 26.13 -9.94
N ARG A 125 -1.26 26.94 -9.02
CA ARG A 125 -1.38 26.61 -7.60
C ARG A 125 -2.38 25.47 -7.43
N ARG A 126 -2.09 24.51 -6.52
CA ARG A 126 -2.99 23.41 -6.14
C ARG A 126 -3.11 23.29 -4.63
N LEU A 127 -4.35 23.06 -4.15
CA LEU A 127 -4.61 22.79 -2.73
C LEU A 127 -4.13 21.38 -2.35
N GLY A 128 -3.55 21.27 -1.15
CA GLY A 128 -3.14 20.01 -0.57
C GLY A 128 -4.27 19.24 0.13
N ARG A 129 -4.02 17.96 0.42
CA ARG A 129 -4.97 17.10 1.13
C ARG A 129 -5.28 17.59 2.54
N PHE A 130 -4.32 18.22 3.22
CA PHE A 130 -4.56 18.82 4.53
C PHE A 130 -5.52 20.00 4.46
N GLU A 131 -5.44 20.85 3.43
CA GLU A 131 -6.42 21.94 3.23
C GLU A 131 -7.83 21.39 2.95
N LEU A 132 -7.92 20.31 2.15
CA LEU A 132 -9.20 19.67 1.82
C LEU A 132 -9.83 18.94 3.01
N ALA A 133 -9.02 18.52 3.97
CA ALA A 133 -9.46 17.84 5.19
C ALA A 133 -9.77 18.83 6.34
N ASP A 134 -9.67 20.13 6.11
CA ASP A 134 -9.88 21.13 7.17
C ASP A 134 -11.28 21.02 7.81
N GLY A 135 -11.34 21.05 9.12
CA GLY A 135 -12.55 20.77 9.91
C GLY A 135 -12.95 19.29 9.98
N GLY A 136 -12.32 18.42 9.18
CA GLY A 136 -12.62 17.00 9.02
C GLY A 136 -11.55 16.05 9.56
N THR A 137 -11.33 14.95 8.85
CA THR A 137 -10.36 13.89 9.18
C THR A 137 -9.50 13.57 7.96
N ILE A 138 -8.20 13.48 8.14
CA ILE A 138 -7.29 12.91 7.13
C ILE A 138 -6.87 11.49 7.56
N PHE A 139 -6.91 10.57 6.61
CA PHE A 139 -6.39 9.22 6.78
C PHE A 139 -5.15 9.05 5.91
N LEU A 140 -4.00 8.81 6.56
CA LEU A 140 -2.71 8.57 5.93
C LEU A 140 -2.41 7.07 5.96
N ASP A 141 -2.63 6.39 4.85
CA ASP A 141 -2.31 4.96 4.72
C ASP A 141 -0.85 4.78 4.30
N GLU A 142 -0.20 3.75 4.83
CA GLU A 142 1.21 3.40 4.63
C GLU A 142 2.16 4.59 4.93
N VAL A 143 1.95 5.21 6.10
CA VAL A 143 2.73 6.37 6.56
C VAL A 143 4.24 6.06 6.70
N GLY A 144 4.60 4.79 6.87
CA GLY A 144 5.99 4.32 6.91
C GLY A 144 6.76 4.45 5.60
N ASP A 145 6.08 4.78 4.49
CA ASP A 145 6.70 5.01 3.18
C ASP A 145 7.00 6.48 2.88
N LEU A 146 6.73 7.39 3.83
CA LEU A 146 6.96 8.82 3.65
C LEU A 146 8.46 9.15 3.55
N PRO A 147 8.89 9.95 2.55
CA PRO A 147 10.23 10.51 2.49
C PRO A 147 10.56 11.39 3.70
N SER A 148 11.85 11.52 4.04
CA SER A 148 12.33 12.27 5.21
C SER A 148 11.81 13.71 5.27
N ASP A 149 11.82 14.42 4.15
CA ASP A 149 11.36 15.80 4.08
C ASP A 149 9.85 15.92 4.36
N THR A 150 9.08 14.96 3.85
CA THR A 150 7.64 14.87 4.11
C THR A 150 7.35 14.51 5.57
N GLN A 151 8.19 13.68 6.21
CA GLN A 151 8.09 13.38 7.64
C GLN A 151 8.27 14.65 8.49
N VAL A 152 9.21 15.53 8.14
CA VAL A 152 9.42 16.82 8.83
C VAL A 152 8.19 17.73 8.70
N ALA A 153 7.66 17.86 7.49
CA ALA A 153 6.46 18.67 7.26
C ALA A 153 5.23 18.11 8.00
N LEU A 154 5.05 16.79 8.00
CA LEU A 154 3.96 16.13 8.73
C LEU A 154 4.08 16.36 10.25
N LEU A 155 5.29 16.27 10.80
CA LEU A 155 5.53 16.54 12.22
C LEU A 155 5.08 17.95 12.58
N ARG A 156 5.40 18.96 11.76
CA ARG A 156 5.00 20.35 11.97
C ARG A 156 3.46 20.49 11.99
N VAL A 157 2.76 19.87 11.06
CA VAL A 157 1.28 19.85 11.08
C VAL A 157 0.72 19.22 12.35
N LEU A 158 1.30 18.11 12.80
CA LEU A 158 0.83 17.45 14.02
C LEU A 158 1.09 18.22 15.31
N GLN A 159 2.14 19.07 15.34
CA GLN A 159 2.53 19.85 16.50
C GLN A 159 1.87 21.23 16.52
N GLU A 160 1.98 21.97 15.40
CA GLU A 160 1.65 23.39 15.27
C GLU A 160 0.29 23.62 14.59
N ARG A 161 -0.26 22.57 13.92
CA ARG A 161 -1.48 22.63 13.11
C ARG A 161 -1.37 23.60 11.94
N GLU A 162 -0.16 23.77 11.45
CA GLU A 162 0.12 24.61 10.29
C GLU A 162 1.18 23.99 9.39
N PHE A 163 1.20 24.43 8.15
CA PHE A 163 2.18 24.04 7.16
C PHE A 163 2.31 25.10 6.08
N GLU A 164 3.33 24.96 5.23
CA GLU A 164 3.54 25.77 4.04
C GLU A 164 3.36 24.90 2.78
N ARG A 165 2.81 25.47 1.70
CA ARG A 165 2.78 24.77 0.42
C ARG A 165 4.19 24.63 -0.14
N VAL A 166 4.40 23.60 -0.96
CA VAL A 166 5.67 23.43 -1.67
C VAL A 166 5.94 24.67 -2.55
N GLY A 167 7.11 25.28 -2.38
CA GLY A 167 7.47 26.51 -3.04
C GLY A 167 6.81 27.80 -2.52
N GLY A 168 6.06 27.72 -1.44
CA GLY A 168 5.45 28.86 -0.75
C GLY A 168 6.12 29.16 0.59
N THR A 169 5.84 30.37 1.14
CA THR A 169 6.30 30.81 2.45
C THR A 169 5.15 31.20 3.37
N GLN A 170 3.90 31.07 2.88
CA GLN A 170 2.72 31.39 3.66
C GLN A 170 2.32 30.23 4.55
N SER A 171 2.28 30.45 5.87
CA SER A 171 1.75 29.47 6.81
C SER A 171 0.23 29.34 6.68
N ILE A 172 -0.26 28.11 6.67
CA ILE A 172 -1.66 27.72 6.51
C ILE A 172 -2.07 26.93 7.74
N HIS A 173 -2.98 27.48 8.53
CA HIS A 173 -3.55 26.80 9.67
C HIS A 173 -4.66 25.84 9.27
N VAL A 174 -4.68 24.64 9.89
CA VAL A 174 -5.70 23.60 9.64
C VAL A 174 -6.11 22.93 10.95
N ASN A 175 -7.41 22.63 11.05
CA ASN A 175 -7.97 21.89 12.16
C ASN A 175 -8.37 20.47 11.70
N VAL A 176 -7.40 19.59 11.51
CA VAL A 176 -7.61 18.26 10.98
C VAL A 176 -7.37 17.20 12.06
N ARG A 177 -8.27 16.20 12.15
CA ARG A 177 -8.00 14.98 12.91
C ARG A 177 -7.19 14.04 12.06
N VAL A 178 -6.08 13.52 12.58
CA VAL A 178 -5.20 12.60 11.86
C VAL A 178 -5.44 11.16 12.30
N ILE A 179 -5.61 10.27 11.32
CA ILE A 179 -5.57 8.81 11.48
C ILE A 179 -4.45 8.33 10.56
N ALA A 180 -3.47 7.63 11.08
CA ALA A 180 -2.35 7.10 10.32
C ALA A 180 -2.37 5.57 10.36
N ALA A 181 -1.98 4.92 9.27
CA ALA A 181 -1.87 3.47 9.19
C ALA A 181 -0.56 3.03 8.53
N THR A 182 -0.07 1.86 8.91
CA THR A 182 1.09 1.22 8.27
C THR A 182 1.09 -0.29 8.49
N ASN A 183 1.71 -1.02 7.58
CA ASN A 183 2.05 -2.43 7.73
C ASN A 183 3.51 -2.64 8.17
N ARG A 184 4.32 -1.56 8.22
CA ARG A 184 5.74 -1.62 8.58
C ARG A 184 5.94 -1.51 10.09
N ASP A 185 6.98 -2.15 10.59
CA ASP A 185 7.49 -1.92 11.93
C ASP A 185 8.22 -0.56 11.98
N LEU A 186 7.52 0.48 12.47
CA LEU A 186 8.11 1.81 12.60
C LEU A 186 9.15 1.89 13.71
N GLN A 187 9.15 1.00 14.71
CA GLN A 187 10.20 0.98 15.73
C GLN A 187 11.53 0.53 15.12
N ALA A 188 11.49 -0.53 14.30
CA ALA A 188 12.65 -0.94 13.52
C ALA A 188 13.08 0.14 12.52
N ALA A 189 12.13 0.84 11.87
CA ALA A 189 12.44 1.93 10.95
C ALA A 189 13.11 3.12 11.66
N VAL A 190 12.71 3.44 12.89
CA VAL A 190 13.37 4.45 13.73
C VAL A 190 14.79 4.02 14.09
N ALA A 191 14.97 2.77 14.52
CA ALA A 191 16.31 2.23 14.84
C ALA A 191 17.27 2.27 13.65
N ASN A 192 16.74 2.06 12.43
CA ASN A 192 17.50 2.12 11.16
C ASN A 192 17.65 3.54 10.58
N GLY A 193 17.10 4.57 11.24
CA GLY A 193 17.18 5.96 10.79
C GLY A 193 16.33 6.30 9.56
N THR A 194 15.45 5.40 9.09
CA THR A 194 14.56 5.62 7.94
C THR A 194 13.25 6.31 8.30
N PHE A 195 12.91 6.32 9.59
CA PHE A 195 11.75 7.04 10.14
C PHE A 195 12.16 7.87 11.35
N ARG A 196 11.62 9.08 11.47
CA ARG A 196 11.97 9.99 12.58
C ARG A 196 11.31 9.56 13.87
N GLN A 197 12.07 9.55 14.95
CA GLN A 197 11.61 9.17 16.28
C GLN A 197 10.56 10.16 16.83
N ASP A 198 10.74 11.47 16.61
CA ASP A 198 9.80 12.50 17.05
C ASP A 198 8.43 12.36 16.38
N LEU A 199 8.40 12.08 15.08
CA LEU A 199 7.17 11.81 14.33
C LEU A 199 6.49 10.53 14.82
N PHE A 200 7.25 9.46 15.07
CA PHE A 200 6.70 8.21 15.60
C PHE A 200 5.92 8.43 16.89
N TYR A 201 6.50 9.13 17.87
CA TYR A 201 5.80 9.41 19.14
C TYR A 201 4.58 10.31 18.96
N ARG A 202 4.60 11.22 17.99
CA ARG A 202 3.47 12.11 17.73
C ARG A 202 2.32 11.40 17.00
N LEU A 203 2.61 10.36 16.21
CA LEU A 203 1.61 9.50 15.58
C LEU A 203 1.08 8.45 16.55
N ASN A 204 1.93 7.85 17.35
CA ASN A 204 1.60 6.72 18.25
C ASN A 204 0.94 7.18 19.57
N VAL A 205 -0.09 8.02 19.46
CA VAL A 205 -0.86 8.50 20.64
C VAL A 205 -1.90 7.47 21.07
N PHE A 206 -2.69 6.96 20.14
CA PHE A 206 -3.67 5.90 20.40
C PHE A 206 -3.49 4.78 19.40
N PRO A 207 -2.75 3.72 19.75
CA PRO A 207 -2.50 2.60 18.86
C PRO A 207 -3.70 1.66 18.78
N ILE A 208 -4.01 1.21 17.55
CA ILE A 208 -4.98 0.14 17.26
C ILE A 208 -4.25 -0.86 16.37
N GLU A 209 -4.01 -2.05 16.91
CA GLU A 209 -3.46 -3.17 16.15
C GLU A 209 -4.59 -4.00 15.55
N VAL A 210 -4.56 -4.19 14.23
CA VAL A 210 -5.56 -4.99 13.51
C VAL A 210 -5.02 -6.39 13.33
N PRO A 211 -5.64 -7.41 13.94
CA PRO A 211 -5.13 -8.78 13.90
C PRO A 211 -5.18 -9.35 12.48
N PRO A 212 -4.19 -10.14 12.07
CA PRO A 212 -4.22 -10.86 10.81
C PRO A 212 -5.33 -11.92 10.83
N LEU A 213 -5.79 -12.33 9.64
CA LEU A 213 -6.93 -13.24 9.50
C LEU A 213 -6.70 -14.61 10.15
N ARG A 214 -5.46 -15.09 10.18
CA ARG A 214 -5.07 -16.35 10.85
C ARG A 214 -5.27 -16.34 12.35
N GLU A 215 -5.34 -15.17 13.00
CA GLU A 215 -5.59 -15.00 14.43
C GLU A 215 -7.08 -14.84 14.76
N ARG A 216 -7.93 -14.66 13.71
CA ARG A 216 -9.38 -14.54 13.83
C ARG A 216 -10.11 -15.53 12.90
N LYS A 217 -9.72 -16.79 12.95
CA LYS A 217 -10.24 -17.86 12.08
C LYS A 217 -11.75 -18.05 12.20
N ASP A 218 -12.33 -17.75 13.37
CA ASP A 218 -13.77 -17.79 13.61
C ASP A 218 -14.56 -16.86 12.68
N ASP A 219 -13.94 -15.77 12.21
CA ASP A 219 -14.56 -14.82 11.29
C ASP A 219 -14.55 -15.31 9.83
N ILE A 220 -13.72 -16.31 9.47
CA ILE A 220 -13.54 -16.76 8.08
C ILE A 220 -14.86 -17.25 7.48
N ARG A 221 -15.63 -18.03 8.22
CA ARG A 221 -16.93 -18.53 7.74
C ARG A 221 -17.89 -17.39 7.44
N MET A 222 -18.01 -16.44 8.35
CA MET A 222 -18.90 -15.28 8.18
C MET A 222 -18.45 -14.39 7.02
N LEU A 223 -17.15 -14.15 6.88
CA LEU A 223 -16.57 -13.43 5.75
C LEU A 223 -16.82 -14.15 4.42
N LEU A 224 -16.67 -15.47 4.39
CA LEU A 224 -16.93 -16.29 3.22
C LEU A 224 -18.39 -16.18 2.78
N GLU A 225 -19.34 -16.39 3.69
CA GLU A 225 -20.78 -16.26 3.41
C GLU A 225 -21.15 -14.85 2.93
N TYR A 226 -20.59 -13.83 3.55
CA TYR A 226 -20.80 -12.42 3.19
C TYR A 226 -20.29 -12.11 1.78
N PHE A 227 -19.06 -12.49 1.44
CA PHE A 227 -18.49 -12.21 0.12
C PHE A 227 -19.13 -13.05 -0.98
N VAL A 228 -19.44 -14.31 -0.73
CA VAL A 228 -20.18 -15.17 -1.68
C VAL A 228 -21.52 -14.53 -2.03
N LYS A 229 -22.31 -14.12 -1.04
CA LYS A 229 -23.59 -13.45 -1.27
C LYS A 229 -23.42 -12.18 -2.10
N ARG A 230 -22.41 -11.38 -1.79
CA ARG A 230 -22.16 -10.12 -2.47
C ARG A 230 -21.71 -10.31 -3.92
N TYR A 231 -20.72 -11.17 -4.17
CA TYR A 231 -20.22 -11.38 -5.53
C TYR A 231 -21.24 -12.13 -6.40
N SER A 232 -21.96 -13.10 -5.84
CA SER A 232 -23.01 -13.80 -6.59
C SER A 232 -24.15 -12.86 -7.01
N SER A 233 -24.60 -11.98 -6.12
CA SER A 233 -25.59 -10.96 -6.44
C SER A 233 -25.15 -10.02 -7.54
N ARG A 234 -23.85 -9.60 -7.53
CA ARG A 234 -23.29 -8.67 -8.52
C ARG A 234 -23.27 -9.24 -9.94
N ILE A 235 -23.08 -10.56 -10.07
CA ILE A 235 -23.04 -11.24 -11.38
C ILE A 235 -24.35 -11.93 -11.75
N GLY A 236 -25.43 -11.72 -10.96
CA GLY A 236 -26.75 -12.31 -11.20
C GLY A 236 -26.81 -13.83 -11.02
N ARG A 237 -25.91 -14.41 -10.20
CA ARG A 237 -25.89 -15.84 -9.88
C ARG A 237 -26.46 -16.10 -8.50
N THR A 238 -26.97 -17.32 -8.29
CA THR A 238 -27.46 -17.77 -6.97
C THR A 238 -26.60 -18.93 -6.49
N ILE A 239 -25.72 -18.66 -5.53
CA ILE A 239 -24.96 -19.70 -4.81
C ILE A 239 -25.69 -19.95 -3.49
N ARG A 240 -26.14 -21.20 -3.27
CA ARG A 240 -26.98 -21.59 -2.14
C ARG A 240 -26.20 -22.27 -1.02
N SER A 241 -25.07 -22.89 -1.35
CA SER A 241 -24.26 -23.67 -0.42
C SER A 241 -22.77 -23.51 -0.71
N ILE A 242 -21.98 -23.77 0.30
CA ILE A 242 -20.52 -23.83 0.23
C ILE A 242 -20.16 -25.28 0.55
N ASP A 243 -19.31 -25.86 -0.28
CA ASP A 243 -18.82 -27.21 -0.08
C ASP A 243 -18.03 -27.33 1.23
N GLN A 244 -18.23 -28.42 1.97
CA GLN A 244 -17.63 -28.64 3.28
C GLN A 244 -16.07 -28.64 3.21
N LYS A 245 -15.50 -29.29 2.19
CA LYS A 245 -14.05 -29.31 1.98
C LYS A 245 -13.51 -27.92 1.74
N THR A 246 -14.24 -27.11 0.96
CA THR A 246 -13.90 -25.69 0.72
C THR A 246 -13.86 -24.93 2.05
N LEU A 247 -14.83 -25.10 2.94
CA LEU A 247 -14.85 -24.42 4.23
C LEU A 247 -13.66 -24.83 5.10
N GLU A 248 -13.35 -26.13 5.18
CA GLU A 248 -12.20 -26.66 5.93
C GLU A 248 -10.87 -26.11 5.38
N LEU A 249 -10.73 -26.05 4.06
CA LEU A 249 -9.57 -25.48 3.39
C LEU A 249 -9.38 -24.00 3.75
N PHE A 250 -10.46 -23.21 3.71
CA PHE A 250 -10.40 -21.77 4.06
C PHE A 250 -10.01 -21.54 5.53
N GLN A 251 -10.48 -22.40 6.45
CA GLN A 251 -10.14 -22.32 7.87
C GLN A 251 -8.72 -22.78 8.20
N SER A 252 -8.17 -23.71 7.40
CA SER A 252 -6.81 -24.23 7.60
C SER A 252 -5.73 -23.35 7.00
N TYR A 253 -6.05 -22.60 5.95
CA TYR A 253 -5.08 -21.76 5.24
C TYR A 253 -4.65 -20.53 6.06
N GLY A 254 -3.40 -20.11 5.88
CA GLY A 254 -2.78 -19.04 6.67
C GLY A 254 -3.11 -17.60 6.27
N TRP A 255 -3.69 -17.40 5.08
CA TRP A 255 -4.10 -16.09 4.53
C TRP A 255 -3.02 -15.00 4.61
N PRO A 256 -1.86 -15.15 3.98
CA PRO A 256 -0.79 -14.14 4.02
C PRO A 256 -1.24 -12.77 3.48
N GLY A 257 -2.16 -12.73 2.52
CA GLY A 257 -2.79 -11.51 2.02
C GLY A 257 -4.08 -11.11 2.75
N ASN A 258 -4.39 -11.78 3.88
CA ASN A 258 -5.52 -11.48 4.75
C ASN A 258 -6.88 -11.41 4.01
N ILE A 259 -7.72 -10.43 4.35
CA ILE A 259 -9.06 -10.28 3.76
C ILE A 259 -8.96 -9.96 2.25
N ARG A 260 -7.95 -9.24 1.81
CA ARG A 260 -7.79 -8.91 0.37
C ARG A 260 -7.55 -10.18 -0.45
N GLU A 261 -6.75 -11.10 0.03
CA GLU A 261 -6.54 -12.40 -0.61
C GLU A 261 -7.82 -13.25 -0.57
N LEU A 262 -8.46 -13.32 0.60
CA LEU A 262 -9.74 -14.01 0.78
C LEU A 262 -10.79 -13.52 -0.22
N GLN A 263 -10.95 -12.22 -0.38
CA GLN A 263 -11.86 -11.60 -1.35
C GLN A 263 -11.56 -12.05 -2.79
N ASN A 264 -10.29 -11.99 -3.20
CA ASN A 264 -9.86 -12.35 -4.55
C ASN A 264 -10.14 -13.84 -4.85
N VAL A 265 -9.87 -14.72 -3.87
CA VAL A 265 -10.14 -16.15 -4.00
C VAL A 265 -11.64 -16.41 -4.13
N ILE A 266 -12.45 -15.78 -3.28
CA ILE A 266 -13.92 -15.95 -3.32
C ILE A 266 -14.50 -15.39 -4.63
N GLU A 267 -14.09 -14.20 -5.07
CA GLU A 267 -14.56 -13.60 -6.31
C GLU A 267 -14.28 -14.51 -7.51
N ARG A 268 -13.05 -15.02 -7.61
CA ARG A 268 -12.66 -15.99 -8.65
C ARG A 268 -13.50 -17.27 -8.55
N SER A 269 -13.71 -17.80 -7.35
CA SER A 269 -14.51 -19.01 -7.14
C SER A 269 -15.96 -18.83 -7.58
N VAL A 270 -16.56 -17.70 -7.25
CA VAL A 270 -17.93 -17.35 -7.67
C VAL A 270 -18.04 -17.24 -9.19
N ILE A 271 -17.05 -16.67 -9.86
CA ILE A 271 -17.02 -16.56 -11.34
C ILE A 271 -16.93 -17.95 -11.99
N LEU A 272 -16.13 -18.84 -11.44
CA LEU A 272 -15.88 -20.18 -12.03
C LEU A 272 -16.92 -21.24 -11.65
N THR A 273 -17.71 -21.01 -10.61
CA THR A 273 -18.75 -21.95 -10.19
C THR A 273 -19.84 -22.07 -11.26
N ALA A 274 -20.06 -23.26 -11.79
CA ALA A 274 -21.09 -23.53 -12.81
C ALA A 274 -22.47 -23.83 -12.21
N GLY A 275 -22.55 -24.24 -10.93
CA GLY A 275 -23.76 -24.64 -10.23
C GLY A 275 -24.13 -23.72 -9.07
N ASN A 276 -24.91 -24.24 -8.13
CA ASN A 276 -25.39 -23.51 -6.95
C ASN A 276 -24.54 -23.75 -5.68
N THR A 277 -23.47 -24.56 -5.78
CA THR A 277 -22.55 -24.88 -4.67
C THR A 277 -21.16 -24.33 -4.99
N LEU A 278 -20.63 -23.49 -4.10
CA LEU A 278 -19.27 -22.99 -4.21
C LEU A 278 -18.29 -24.10 -3.86
N ALA A 279 -17.42 -24.43 -4.81
CA ALA A 279 -16.26 -25.31 -4.62
C ALA A 279 -14.99 -24.60 -5.10
N VAL A 280 -13.91 -24.81 -4.37
CA VAL A 280 -12.59 -24.19 -4.67
C VAL A 280 -11.57 -25.29 -4.92
N ASP A 281 -10.73 -25.08 -5.95
CA ASP A 281 -9.63 -25.96 -6.26
C ASP A 281 -8.47 -25.76 -5.27
N GLU A 282 -8.07 -26.81 -4.59
CA GLU A 282 -6.96 -26.82 -3.62
C GLU A 282 -5.64 -26.32 -4.23
N SER A 283 -5.45 -26.50 -5.54
CA SER A 283 -4.24 -26.08 -6.25
C SER A 283 -3.98 -24.55 -6.16
N TRP A 284 -5.01 -23.75 -5.89
CA TRP A 284 -4.88 -22.30 -5.76
C TRP A 284 -4.14 -21.91 -4.48
N PHE A 285 -4.31 -22.69 -3.41
CA PHE A 285 -3.66 -22.48 -2.12
C PHE A 285 -2.22 -23.01 -2.10
N LEU A 286 -1.95 -24.08 -2.87
CA LEU A 286 -0.60 -24.62 -3.02
C LEU A 286 0.33 -23.67 -3.78
N ARG A 287 -0.21 -22.88 -4.73
CA ARG A 287 0.56 -21.86 -5.48
C ARG A 287 0.69 -20.54 -4.72
N ALA A 288 -0.23 -20.24 -3.81
CA ALA A 288 -0.25 -19.03 -3.02
C ALA A 288 0.52 -19.16 -1.69
N SER A 289 0.96 -20.37 -1.31
CA SER A 289 2.01 -20.46 -0.31
C SER A 289 3.19 -19.68 -0.89
N PRO A 290 3.58 -18.53 -0.35
CA PRO A 290 4.89 -18.03 -0.61
C PRO A 290 5.78 -19.17 -0.09
N GLN A 291 6.43 -19.92 -0.99
CA GLN A 291 7.76 -20.34 -0.62
C GLN A 291 8.34 -19.06 -0.04
N LEU A 292 8.53 -19.06 1.28
CA LEU A 292 9.40 -18.13 1.94
C LEU A 292 10.60 -18.04 1.02
N SER A 293 10.57 -17.05 0.13
CA SER A 293 11.76 -16.70 -0.61
C SER A 293 12.68 -16.28 0.51
N PRO A 294 13.77 -17.01 0.74
CA PRO A 294 14.66 -16.75 1.86
C PRO A 294 15.40 -15.45 1.59
N ARG A 295 14.68 -14.31 1.68
CA ARG A 295 15.30 -12.98 1.64
C ARG A 295 16.05 -12.64 2.92
N SER A 296 15.95 -13.48 3.94
CA SER A 296 16.78 -13.39 5.15
C SER A 296 17.90 -14.44 5.24
N GLN A 297 18.06 -15.29 4.19
CA GLN A 297 19.24 -16.14 4.00
C GLN A 297 20.05 -15.76 2.75
N ALA A 298 19.62 -14.77 1.99
CA ALA A 298 20.25 -14.30 0.75
C ALA A 298 21.67 -13.73 0.93
N SER A 299 22.15 -13.53 2.14
CA SER A 299 23.56 -13.18 2.38
C SER A 299 24.51 -14.40 2.57
N ARG A 300 23.98 -15.64 2.54
CA ARG A 300 24.81 -16.86 2.63
C ARG A 300 24.65 -17.82 1.45
N LEU A 301 23.54 -17.73 0.66
CA LEU A 301 23.30 -18.60 -0.51
C LEU A 301 23.73 -17.95 -1.84
N ASP A 302 23.81 -16.62 -1.94
CA ASP A 302 24.34 -15.95 -3.14
C ASP A 302 25.81 -16.30 -3.39
N THR A 303 26.58 -16.61 -2.34
CA THR A 303 27.99 -17.04 -2.48
C THR A 303 28.14 -18.47 -3.01
N ASP A 304 27.21 -19.37 -2.70
CA ASP A 304 27.29 -20.77 -3.16
C ASP A 304 26.75 -20.93 -4.58
N ASP A 305 25.70 -20.19 -4.97
CA ASP A 305 25.18 -20.19 -6.34
C ASP A 305 26.12 -19.46 -7.30
N GLU A 306 26.70 -18.32 -6.92
CA GLU A 306 27.75 -17.65 -7.70
C GLU A 306 29.00 -18.50 -7.82
N HIS A 307 29.38 -19.22 -6.77
CA HIS A 307 30.51 -20.14 -6.79
C HIS A 307 30.26 -21.33 -7.71
N ASN A 308 29.10 -21.96 -7.65
CA ASN A 308 28.70 -23.06 -8.52
C ASN A 308 28.57 -22.61 -9.98
N GLU A 309 27.98 -21.46 -10.24
CA GLU A 309 27.86 -20.90 -11.60
C GLU A 309 29.25 -20.58 -12.19
N ARG A 310 30.15 -20.03 -11.39
CA ARG A 310 31.52 -19.79 -11.78
C ARG A 310 32.26 -21.10 -12.14
N LEU A 311 32.12 -22.15 -11.34
CA LEU A 311 32.71 -23.47 -11.63
C LEU A 311 32.16 -24.06 -12.88
N MET A 312 30.87 -23.95 -13.19
CA MET A 312 30.24 -24.40 -14.43
C MET A 312 30.81 -23.65 -15.65
N ILE A 313 30.98 -22.34 -15.56
CA ILE A 313 31.57 -21.54 -16.63
C ILE A 313 33.03 -21.89 -16.84
N GLU A 314 33.84 -22.08 -15.79
CA GLU A 314 35.25 -22.47 -15.89
C GLU A 314 35.39 -23.88 -16.48
N ALA A 315 34.53 -24.82 -16.13
CA ALA A 315 34.50 -26.18 -16.72
C ALA A 315 34.17 -26.12 -18.23
N ALA A 316 33.13 -25.39 -18.63
CA ALA A 316 32.77 -25.23 -20.04
C ALA A 316 33.87 -24.51 -20.85
N LEU A 317 34.57 -23.54 -20.29
CA LEU A 317 35.71 -22.85 -20.93
C LEU A 317 36.92 -23.79 -21.07
N ARG A 318 37.18 -24.64 -20.10
CA ARG A 318 38.26 -25.66 -20.16
C ARG A 318 38.02 -26.65 -21.29
N GLU A 319 36.80 -27.19 -21.39
CA GLU A 319 36.42 -28.12 -22.44
C GLU A 319 36.38 -27.51 -23.85
N SER A 320 36.09 -26.22 -23.96
CA SER A 320 36.06 -25.48 -25.22
C SER A 320 37.39 -24.80 -25.57
N LYS A 321 38.46 -25.08 -24.81
CA LYS A 321 39.80 -24.47 -24.95
C LYS A 321 39.76 -22.93 -25.02
N GLY A 322 38.91 -22.32 -24.13
CA GLY A 322 38.75 -20.89 -24.03
C GLY A 322 37.89 -20.25 -25.14
N ARG A 323 37.24 -21.01 -26.01
CA ARG A 323 36.34 -20.50 -27.06
C ARG A 323 34.96 -20.22 -26.44
N VAL A 324 34.50 -18.97 -26.55
CA VAL A 324 33.18 -18.58 -26.01
C VAL A 324 32.07 -18.84 -27.00
N ALA A 325 32.24 -18.48 -28.28
CA ALA A 325 31.23 -18.56 -29.33
C ALA A 325 31.50 -19.67 -30.32
N GLY A 326 30.48 -20.04 -31.11
CA GLY A 326 30.51 -21.11 -32.13
C GLY A 326 29.95 -22.45 -31.67
N PRO A 327 29.72 -23.41 -32.56
CA PRO A 327 29.07 -24.69 -32.26
C PRO A 327 29.77 -25.53 -31.19
N MET A 328 31.07 -25.35 -31.03
CA MET A 328 31.92 -26.05 -30.05
C MET A 328 32.36 -25.07 -28.91
N GLY A 329 31.77 -23.88 -28.79
CA GLY A 329 32.08 -22.90 -27.78
C GLY A 329 31.40 -23.16 -26.46
N ALA A 330 31.91 -22.55 -25.36
CA ALA A 330 31.36 -22.69 -24.02
C ALA A 330 29.89 -22.20 -23.91
N ALA A 331 29.51 -21.22 -24.72
CA ALA A 331 28.13 -20.72 -24.76
C ALA A 331 27.15 -21.77 -25.29
N ALA A 332 27.53 -22.52 -26.33
CA ALA A 332 26.71 -23.60 -26.88
C ALA A 332 26.56 -24.74 -25.87
N LYS A 333 27.61 -25.09 -25.12
CA LYS A 333 27.58 -26.14 -24.10
C LYS A 333 26.71 -25.77 -22.91
N LEU A 334 26.73 -24.52 -22.50
CA LEU A 334 25.92 -23.97 -21.38
C LEU A 334 24.50 -23.58 -21.84
N ARG A 335 24.19 -23.70 -23.15
CA ARG A 335 22.89 -23.31 -23.75
C ARG A 335 22.48 -21.87 -23.44
N ILE A 336 23.43 -20.95 -23.40
CA ILE A 336 23.22 -19.52 -23.20
C ILE A 336 23.78 -18.71 -24.36
N PRO A 337 23.24 -17.51 -24.63
CA PRO A 337 23.77 -16.61 -25.65
C PRO A 337 25.24 -16.25 -25.38
N PRO A 338 26.10 -16.14 -26.41
CA PRO A 338 27.51 -15.76 -26.25
C PRO A 338 27.71 -14.42 -25.52
N SER A 339 26.83 -13.44 -25.77
CA SER A 339 26.83 -12.14 -25.09
C SER A 339 26.61 -12.25 -23.59
N THR A 340 25.69 -13.15 -23.17
CA THR A 340 25.40 -13.41 -21.75
C THR A 340 26.59 -14.09 -21.07
N LEU A 341 27.24 -15.05 -21.76
CA LEU A 341 28.45 -15.69 -21.23
C LEU A 341 29.61 -14.72 -21.12
N ASP A 342 29.82 -13.84 -22.10
CA ASP A 342 30.87 -12.80 -22.04
C ASP A 342 30.65 -11.81 -20.89
N TYR A 343 29.39 -11.42 -20.62
CA TYR A 343 29.04 -10.61 -19.47
C TYR A 343 29.39 -11.31 -18.15
N LYS A 344 28.97 -12.59 -17.97
CA LYS A 344 29.25 -13.38 -16.76
C LYS A 344 30.77 -13.63 -16.56
N ILE A 345 31.53 -13.90 -17.60
CA ILE A 345 32.98 -14.04 -17.54
C ILE A 345 33.65 -12.75 -17.02
N LYS A 346 33.15 -11.57 -17.44
CA LYS A 346 33.63 -10.29 -16.92
C LYS A 346 33.25 -10.07 -15.46
N THR A 347 32.00 -10.37 -15.11
CA THR A 347 31.46 -10.21 -13.74
C THR A 347 32.23 -11.09 -12.75
N PHE A 348 32.46 -12.36 -13.09
CA PHE A 348 33.23 -13.29 -12.25
C PHE A 348 34.74 -13.16 -12.37
N LYS A 349 35.25 -12.17 -13.14
CA LYS A 349 36.69 -11.92 -13.37
C LYS A 349 37.47 -13.15 -13.85
N ILE A 350 36.84 -14.04 -14.66
CA ILE A 350 37.45 -15.25 -15.18
C ILE A 350 38.43 -14.91 -16.32
N ARG A 351 39.68 -15.34 -16.24
CA ARG A 351 40.70 -15.08 -17.26
C ARG A 351 40.66 -16.17 -18.35
N LYS A 352 40.10 -15.85 -19.53
CA LYS A 352 39.97 -16.78 -20.69
C LYS A 352 41.32 -17.32 -21.15
N SER A 353 42.43 -16.59 -20.96
CA SER A 353 43.78 -17.03 -21.36
C SER A 353 44.28 -18.26 -20.61
N GLN A 354 43.78 -18.52 -19.40
CA GLN A 354 44.15 -19.70 -18.59
C GLN A 354 43.67 -21.03 -19.18
N PHE A 355 42.69 -21.01 -20.09
CA PHE A 355 42.06 -22.17 -20.71
C PHE A 355 42.48 -22.42 -22.18
N LYS A 356 43.44 -21.61 -22.71
CA LYS A 356 43.91 -21.76 -24.10
C LYS A 356 45.03 -22.78 -24.28
N PHE A 357 45.68 -23.16 -23.20
CA PHE A 357 46.81 -24.08 -23.20
C PHE A 357 46.48 -25.29 -22.32
N GLY A 358 45.81 -26.29 -22.89
CA GLY A 358 45.54 -27.60 -22.34
C GLY A 358 45.25 -28.58 -23.45
#